data_42d4b210ecf41f514b511f42b56f9692
#
_entry.id   42d4b210ecf41f514b511f42b56f9692
#
_cell.length_a   1.000
_cell.length_b   1.000
_cell.length_c   1.000
_cell.angle_alpha   90.00
_cell.angle_beta   90.00
_cell.angle_gamma   90.00
#
_symmetry.space_group_name_H-M   'P 1'
#
loop_
_entity.id
_entity.type
_entity.pdbx_description
1 polymer ?
#
loop_
_entity_poly.entity_id
_entity_poly.type
_entity_poly.pdbx_seq_one_letter_code
_entity_poly.pdbx_strand_id
1 'polypeptide(L)'
;MKTKVIGALALAGSMVFNPAVANETISVVGSSSVSPIMEVLGETYAKTHNVTVEVQGPGSSAGIRAAHDGSSDLGMSSRNLKSSEKADNITEVVIARDGIAVVVHNNNPVSDLTKEEVAKIYKGEITNWNQVGGENKPIVVATRDTASGTRGAFEDIMSLKKKINGTKVSAISQRAQVASGNGQLKTIVANNPFAIGYISLGSVDGSVKPLAIEGHKPSVEAIKSGEYGVQRPFLVVYKDGRPSKAALEFLSWVQTEDAQKIVANKGFIAIN
;
A
#
# COMPACT_ATOMS: atom_id res chain seq x y z
N MET A 1 -78.62 8.00 -44.99
CA MET A 1 -77.54 7.30 -44.26
C MET A 1 -76.30 8.21 -44.22
N LYS A 2 -75.97 8.78 -43.06
CA LYS A 2 -74.81 9.66 -42.92
C LYS A 2 -73.67 8.92 -42.14
N THR A 3 -72.60 8.58 -42.82
CA THR A 3 -71.45 7.89 -42.25
C THR A 3 -70.53 8.92 -41.62
N LYS A 4 -70.34 8.85 -40.28
CA LYS A 4 -69.34 9.65 -39.57
C LYS A 4 -68.00 8.99 -39.60
N VAL A 5 -66.99 9.65 -40.15
CA VAL A 5 -65.57 9.25 -40.08
C VAL A 5 -64.99 9.85 -38.80
N ILE A 6 -64.53 8.98 -37.90
CA ILE A 6 -63.80 9.38 -36.67
C ILE A 6 -62.32 9.34 -36.98
N GLY A 7 -61.66 10.50 -37.06
CA GLY A 7 -60.24 10.62 -37.20
C GLY A 7 -59.53 10.32 -35.87
N ALA A 8 -58.68 9.29 -35.81
CA ALA A 8 -57.80 9.00 -34.70
C ALA A 8 -56.53 9.86 -34.81
N LEU A 9 -56.34 10.76 -33.87
CA LEU A 9 -55.14 11.60 -33.72
C LEU A 9 -54.08 10.78 -32.97
N ALA A 10 -53.08 10.27 -33.70
CA ALA A 10 -51.93 9.58 -33.08
C ALA A 10 -50.95 10.63 -32.49
N LEU A 11 -50.89 10.75 -31.16
CA LEU A 11 -49.88 11.49 -30.44
C LEU A 11 -48.56 10.65 -30.50
N ALA A 12 -47.63 11.04 -31.35
CA ALA A 12 -46.25 10.54 -31.34
C ALA A 12 -45.47 11.22 -30.21
N GLY A 13 -45.41 10.58 -29.05
CA GLY A 13 -44.56 11.00 -27.94
C GLY A 13 -43.10 10.74 -28.28
N SER A 14 -42.34 11.80 -28.54
CA SER A 14 -40.87 11.72 -28.70
C SER A 14 -40.26 11.39 -27.35
N MET A 15 -39.88 10.14 -27.11
CA MET A 15 -39.01 9.77 -26.00
C MET A 15 -37.61 10.35 -26.25
N VAL A 16 -37.28 11.41 -25.54
CA VAL A 16 -35.90 11.93 -25.48
C VAL A 16 -35.10 10.91 -24.67
N PHE A 17 -34.38 10.03 -25.37
CA PHE A 17 -33.33 9.23 -24.75
C PHE A 17 -32.18 10.18 -24.37
N ASN A 18 -32.13 10.57 -23.09
CA ASN A 18 -30.88 11.08 -22.52
C ASN A 18 -29.94 9.86 -22.40
N PRO A 19 -28.83 9.79 -23.14
CA PRO A 19 -27.82 8.79 -22.87
C PRO A 19 -27.29 9.06 -21.47
N ALA A 20 -27.51 8.14 -20.55
CA ALA A 20 -26.78 8.15 -19.29
C ALA A 20 -25.30 8.07 -19.65
N VAL A 21 -24.55 9.15 -19.44
CA VAL A 21 -23.09 9.15 -19.57
C VAL A 21 -22.61 8.23 -18.46
N ALA A 22 -22.25 7.00 -18.79
CA ALA A 22 -21.64 6.08 -17.85
C ALA A 22 -20.32 6.70 -17.37
N ASN A 23 -20.12 6.75 -16.07
CA ASN A 23 -18.83 7.17 -15.50
C ASN A 23 -17.74 6.23 -16.03
N GLU A 24 -16.65 6.79 -16.51
CA GLU A 24 -15.47 6.02 -16.87
C GLU A 24 -14.85 5.43 -15.59
N THR A 25 -14.55 4.13 -15.60
CA THR A 25 -13.96 3.46 -14.43
C THR A 25 -12.46 3.34 -14.62
N ILE A 26 -11.71 3.79 -13.61
CA ILE A 26 -10.26 3.66 -13.52
C ILE A 26 -9.97 2.53 -12.52
N SER A 27 -9.34 1.46 -13.00
CA SER A 27 -8.98 0.31 -12.17
C SER A 27 -7.58 0.46 -11.58
N VAL A 28 -7.46 0.34 -10.25
CA VAL A 28 -6.20 0.49 -9.51
C VAL A 28 -6.01 -0.70 -8.56
N VAL A 29 -5.00 -1.52 -8.82
CA VAL A 29 -4.79 -2.77 -8.08
C VAL A 29 -3.40 -2.82 -7.47
N GLY A 30 -3.25 -3.29 -6.23
CA GLY A 30 -1.91 -3.58 -5.72
C GLY A 30 -1.72 -3.45 -4.22
N SER A 31 -0.79 -2.61 -3.81
CA SER A 31 -0.34 -2.50 -2.42
C SER A 31 -1.43 -2.12 -1.43
N SER A 32 -1.69 -2.97 -0.44
CA SER A 32 -2.57 -2.68 0.69
C SER A 32 -2.09 -1.52 1.59
N SER A 33 -0.84 -1.07 1.44
CA SER A 33 -0.34 0.13 2.14
C SER A 33 -0.60 1.41 1.35
N VAL A 34 -0.68 1.31 0.02
CA VAL A 34 -1.00 2.44 -0.87
C VAL A 34 -2.52 2.62 -0.98
N SER A 35 -3.32 1.55 -0.89
CA SER A 35 -4.78 1.61 -1.05
C SER A 35 -5.45 2.72 -0.25
N PRO A 36 -5.17 2.92 1.06
CA PRO A 36 -5.88 3.94 1.84
C PRO A 36 -5.71 5.37 1.32
N ILE A 37 -4.51 5.72 0.83
CA ILE A 37 -4.32 7.05 0.24
C ILE A 37 -4.87 7.12 -1.18
N MET A 38 -4.78 6.04 -1.96
CA MET A 38 -5.30 5.99 -3.32
C MET A 38 -6.83 6.10 -3.34
N GLU A 39 -7.54 5.48 -2.38
CA GLU A 39 -8.98 5.61 -2.18
C GLU A 39 -9.37 7.08 -1.94
N VAL A 40 -8.68 7.76 -1.02
CA VAL A 40 -8.97 9.19 -0.72
C VAL A 40 -8.69 10.08 -1.93
N LEU A 41 -7.60 9.83 -2.66
CA LEU A 41 -7.27 10.57 -3.88
C LEU A 41 -8.32 10.32 -4.97
N GLY A 42 -8.72 9.06 -5.17
CA GLY A 42 -9.74 8.67 -6.13
C GLY A 42 -11.11 9.29 -5.84
N GLU A 43 -11.57 9.21 -4.58
CA GLU A 43 -12.80 9.84 -4.14
C GLU A 43 -12.77 11.38 -4.31
N THR A 44 -11.61 12.01 -4.07
CA THR A 44 -11.47 13.45 -4.23
C THR A 44 -11.49 13.85 -5.70
N TYR A 45 -10.81 13.12 -6.56
CA TYR A 45 -10.77 13.35 -8.00
C TYR A 45 -12.16 13.17 -8.63
N ALA A 46 -12.90 12.13 -8.23
CA ALA A 46 -14.24 11.83 -8.73
C ALA A 46 -15.28 12.92 -8.44
N LYS A 47 -15.07 13.78 -7.43
CA LYS A 47 -15.99 14.90 -7.12
C LYS A 47 -16.06 15.96 -8.23
N THR A 48 -15.03 16.07 -9.04
CA THR A 48 -14.90 17.11 -10.09
C THR A 48 -14.74 16.52 -11.48
N HIS A 49 -14.60 15.21 -11.59
CA HIS A 49 -14.44 14.49 -12.84
C HIS A 49 -15.48 13.37 -12.93
N ASN A 50 -15.99 13.11 -14.12
CA ASN A 50 -17.01 12.08 -14.33
C ASN A 50 -16.38 10.68 -14.43
N VAL A 51 -15.72 10.24 -13.35
CA VAL A 51 -15.01 8.96 -13.26
C VAL A 51 -15.33 8.26 -11.93
N THR A 52 -15.10 6.94 -11.90
CA THR A 52 -15.04 6.14 -10.69
C THR A 52 -13.64 5.53 -10.58
N VAL A 53 -12.97 5.66 -9.44
CA VAL A 53 -11.67 5.03 -9.18
C VAL A 53 -11.88 3.82 -8.29
N GLU A 54 -11.70 2.63 -8.84
CA GLU A 54 -11.83 1.37 -8.11
C GLU A 54 -10.47 0.89 -7.61
N VAL A 55 -10.30 0.84 -6.29
CA VAL A 55 -9.04 0.49 -5.64
C VAL A 55 -9.13 -0.90 -5.00
N GLN A 56 -8.18 -1.78 -5.31
CA GLN A 56 -8.07 -3.11 -4.72
C GLN A 56 -6.65 -3.34 -4.18
N GLY A 57 -6.55 -3.89 -2.96
CA GLY A 57 -5.30 -4.03 -2.20
C GLY A 57 -4.76 -5.46 -2.01
N PRO A 58 -4.68 -6.34 -3.04
CA PRO A 58 -4.20 -7.72 -2.87
C PRO A 58 -2.69 -7.86 -2.68
N GLY A 59 -1.94 -6.76 -2.69
CA GLY A 59 -0.50 -6.71 -2.50
C GLY A 59 0.27 -6.23 -3.73
N SER A 60 1.47 -5.67 -3.49
CA SER A 60 2.29 -5.04 -4.54
C SER A 60 2.62 -5.99 -5.70
N SER A 61 2.92 -7.25 -5.41
CA SER A 61 3.25 -8.22 -6.47
C SER A 61 2.05 -8.52 -7.39
N ALA A 62 0.82 -8.45 -6.87
CA ALA A 62 -0.39 -8.59 -7.67
C ALA A 62 -0.61 -7.34 -8.55
N GLY A 63 -0.44 -6.13 -7.98
CA GLY A 63 -0.56 -4.88 -8.74
C GLY A 63 0.46 -4.76 -9.86
N ILE A 64 1.71 -5.11 -9.60
CA ILE A 64 2.76 -5.11 -10.62
C ILE A 64 2.38 -6.08 -11.77
N ARG A 65 1.89 -7.29 -11.45
CA ARG A 65 1.43 -8.22 -12.49
C ARG A 65 0.24 -7.67 -13.28
N ALA A 66 -0.76 -7.12 -12.59
CA ALA A 66 -1.93 -6.53 -13.24
C ALA A 66 -1.57 -5.39 -14.21
N ALA A 67 -0.57 -4.57 -13.86
CA ALA A 67 -0.01 -3.57 -14.76
C ALA A 67 0.69 -4.21 -15.97
N HIS A 68 1.48 -5.27 -15.78
CA HIS A 68 2.18 -5.95 -16.86
C HIS A 68 1.25 -6.62 -17.86
N ASP A 69 0.22 -7.32 -17.38
CA ASP A 69 -0.73 -8.04 -18.25
C ASP A 69 -1.87 -7.15 -18.75
N GLY A 70 -2.01 -5.94 -18.19
CA GLY A 70 -3.04 -4.98 -18.58
C GLY A 70 -4.44 -5.32 -18.07
N SER A 71 -4.55 -6.12 -17.01
CA SER A 71 -5.82 -6.42 -16.32
C SER A 71 -6.26 -5.29 -15.37
N SER A 72 -5.42 -4.28 -15.17
CA SER A 72 -5.72 -3.04 -14.45
C SER A 72 -5.06 -1.87 -15.18
N ASP A 73 -5.69 -0.69 -15.15
CA ASP A 73 -5.07 0.53 -15.69
C ASP A 73 -3.78 0.86 -14.95
N LEU A 74 -3.84 0.84 -13.62
CA LEU A 74 -2.73 1.22 -12.75
C LEU A 74 -2.44 0.13 -11.72
N GLY A 75 -1.17 -0.21 -11.56
CA GLY A 75 -0.68 -1.06 -10.49
C GLY A 75 -0.13 -0.23 -9.34
N MET A 76 -0.31 -0.66 -8.09
CA MET A 76 0.27 -0.01 -6.92
C MET A 76 1.37 -0.86 -6.29
N SER A 77 2.51 -0.25 -5.94
CA SER A 77 3.58 -0.90 -5.19
C SER A 77 4.06 -0.04 -4.02
N SER A 78 4.35 -0.68 -2.90
CA SER A 78 5.00 -0.08 -1.72
C SER A 78 6.43 -0.62 -1.52
N ARG A 79 7.09 -0.91 -2.62
CA ARG A 79 8.51 -1.25 -2.74
C ARG A 79 9.01 -0.93 -4.14
N ASN A 80 10.32 -0.83 -4.30
CA ASN A 80 10.90 -0.80 -5.63
C ASN A 80 10.57 -2.07 -6.44
N LEU A 81 10.50 -1.96 -7.74
CA LEU A 81 10.39 -3.10 -8.64
C LEU A 81 11.68 -3.93 -8.58
N LYS A 82 11.51 -5.26 -8.60
CA LYS A 82 12.66 -6.18 -8.78
C LYS A 82 13.16 -6.07 -10.21
N SER A 83 14.43 -6.43 -10.44
CA SER A 83 14.99 -6.42 -11.80
C SER A 83 14.17 -7.26 -12.80
N SER A 84 13.57 -8.36 -12.34
CA SER A 84 12.67 -9.21 -13.16
C SER A 84 11.28 -8.62 -13.41
N GLU A 85 10.92 -7.56 -12.72
CA GLU A 85 9.64 -6.84 -12.85
C GLU A 85 9.80 -5.56 -13.70
N LYS A 86 11.03 -5.18 -14.00
CA LYS A 86 11.34 -4.04 -14.87
C LYS A 86 11.35 -4.50 -16.33
N ALA A 87 10.68 -3.76 -17.18
CA ALA A 87 10.70 -3.95 -18.63
C ALA A 87 10.68 -2.55 -19.30
N ASP A 88 11.18 -2.46 -20.51
CA ASP A 88 11.33 -1.19 -21.24
C ASP A 88 9.99 -0.44 -21.45
N ASN A 89 8.88 -1.16 -21.38
CA ASN A 89 7.54 -0.61 -21.55
C ASN A 89 6.74 -0.55 -20.23
N ILE A 90 7.41 -0.57 -19.09
CA ILE A 90 6.80 -0.38 -17.77
C ILE A 90 7.26 0.96 -17.20
N THR A 91 6.30 1.85 -17.00
CA THR A 91 6.53 3.14 -16.36
C THR A 91 6.29 3.05 -14.86
N GLU A 92 7.24 3.56 -14.07
CA GLU A 92 7.18 3.68 -12.61
C GLU A 92 7.02 5.17 -12.23
N VAL A 93 5.98 5.50 -11.47
CA VAL A 93 5.73 6.86 -10.98
C VAL A 93 5.72 6.84 -9.46
N VAL A 94 6.60 7.61 -8.82
CA VAL A 94 6.58 7.81 -7.37
C VAL A 94 5.44 8.77 -7.05
N ILE A 95 4.53 8.37 -6.16
CA ILE A 95 3.39 9.20 -5.75
C ILE A 95 3.48 9.66 -4.29
N ALA A 96 4.28 9.00 -3.47
CA ALA A 96 4.56 9.34 -2.07
C ALA A 96 5.78 8.57 -1.58
N ARG A 97 6.25 8.91 -0.35
CA ARG A 97 7.13 8.05 0.44
C ARG A 97 6.45 7.69 1.76
N ASP A 98 6.81 6.54 2.31
CA ASP A 98 6.23 6.01 3.54
C ASP A 98 7.31 5.38 4.42
N GLY A 99 7.15 5.49 5.74
CA GLY A 99 7.94 4.76 6.70
C GLY A 99 7.38 3.35 6.94
N ILE A 100 8.27 2.42 7.29
CA ILE A 100 7.86 1.12 7.85
C ILE A 100 8.14 1.18 9.33
N ALA A 101 7.10 1.25 10.16
CA ALA A 101 7.23 1.22 11.60
C ALA A 101 7.34 -0.22 12.09
N VAL A 102 8.39 -0.53 12.86
CA VAL A 102 8.47 -1.74 13.68
C VAL A 102 7.60 -1.49 14.90
N VAL A 103 6.67 -2.39 15.17
CA VAL A 103 5.65 -2.21 16.22
C VAL A 103 5.61 -3.38 17.18
N VAL A 104 5.32 -3.05 18.44
CA VAL A 104 5.11 -4.03 19.52
C VAL A 104 3.81 -3.70 20.26
N HIS A 105 3.39 -4.60 21.13
CA HIS A 105 2.27 -4.35 22.04
C HIS A 105 2.56 -3.17 22.97
N ASN A 106 1.55 -2.37 23.33
CA ASN A 106 1.72 -1.17 24.15
C ASN A 106 2.40 -1.43 25.51
N ASN A 107 2.21 -2.59 26.11
CA ASN A 107 2.82 -2.96 27.38
C ASN A 107 4.24 -3.55 27.25
N ASN A 108 4.77 -3.72 26.06
CA ASN A 108 6.14 -4.18 25.88
C ASN A 108 7.12 -3.09 26.39
N PRO A 109 8.08 -3.38 27.29
CA PRO A 109 8.97 -2.35 27.83
C PRO A 109 10.02 -1.86 26.83
N VAL A 110 10.36 -2.66 25.80
CA VAL A 110 11.35 -2.29 24.78
C VAL A 110 10.85 -1.08 24.00
N SER A 111 11.70 -0.08 23.80
CA SER A 111 11.36 1.17 23.10
C SER A 111 12.28 1.46 21.90
N ASP A 112 13.43 0.80 21.81
CA ASP A 112 14.41 0.97 20.75
C ASP A 112 15.07 -0.35 20.42
N LEU A 113 15.39 -0.58 19.14
CA LEU A 113 16.16 -1.69 18.65
C LEU A 113 17.09 -1.23 17.54
N THR A 114 18.24 -1.88 17.41
CA THR A 114 19.08 -1.73 16.24
C THR A 114 18.52 -2.51 15.04
N LYS A 115 18.87 -2.12 13.82
CA LYS A 115 18.51 -2.90 12.62
C LYS A 115 19.03 -4.33 12.69
N GLU A 116 20.21 -4.54 13.32
CA GLU A 116 20.79 -5.86 13.51
C GLU A 116 19.97 -6.73 14.46
N GLU A 117 19.49 -6.18 15.58
CA GLU A 117 18.61 -6.89 16.51
C GLU A 117 17.28 -7.24 15.87
N VAL A 118 16.66 -6.30 15.14
CA VAL A 118 15.45 -6.58 14.36
C VAL A 118 15.71 -7.73 13.37
N ALA A 119 16.81 -7.69 12.62
CA ALA A 119 17.14 -8.75 11.70
C ALA A 119 17.32 -10.11 12.38
N LYS A 120 18.01 -10.16 13.52
CA LYS A 120 18.21 -11.39 14.31
C LYS A 120 16.90 -11.94 14.87
N ILE A 121 16.00 -11.06 15.34
CA ILE A 121 14.65 -11.44 15.79
C ILE A 121 13.88 -12.10 14.64
N TYR A 122 13.84 -11.45 13.48
CA TYR A 122 13.11 -11.98 12.33
C TYR A 122 13.71 -13.26 11.74
N LYS A 123 15.02 -13.47 11.87
CA LYS A 123 15.68 -14.74 11.52
C LYS A 123 15.45 -15.85 12.55
N GLY A 124 14.99 -15.50 13.77
CA GLY A 124 14.82 -16.43 14.88
C GLY A 124 16.12 -16.76 15.62
N GLU A 125 17.12 -15.89 15.53
CA GLU A 125 18.39 -15.95 16.27
C GLU A 125 18.23 -15.34 17.66
N ILE A 126 17.45 -14.26 17.80
CA ILE A 126 16.97 -13.69 19.05
C ILE A 126 15.52 -14.14 19.22
N THR A 127 15.21 -14.87 20.29
CA THR A 127 13.90 -15.49 20.52
C THR A 127 13.26 -15.12 21.84
N ASN A 128 13.95 -14.36 22.68
CA ASN A 128 13.48 -13.92 23.98
C ASN A 128 13.73 -12.41 24.14
N TRP A 129 12.74 -11.69 24.65
CA TRP A 129 12.80 -10.25 24.85
C TRP A 129 13.93 -9.79 25.80
N ASN A 130 14.35 -10.65 26.79
CA ASN A 130 15.47 -10.32 27.69
C ASN A 130 16.82 -10.18 26.97
N GLN A 131 16.95 -10.72 25.73
CA GLN A 131 18.16 -10.57 24.93
C GLN A 131 18.32 -9.15 24.34
N VAL A 132 17.24 -8.35 24.39
CA VAL A 132 17.18 -6.99 23.87
C VAL A 132 16.59 -5.99 24.89
N GLY A 133 16.82 -6.24 26.18
CA GLY A 133 16.45 -5.32 27.27
C GLY A 133 14.98 -5.40 27.71
N GLY A 134 14.22 -6.40 27.27
CA GLY A 134 12.85 -6.66 27.68
C GLY A 134 12.72 -7.69 28.81
N GLU A 135 11.51 -8.13 29.04
CA GLU A 135 11.21 -9.17 30.02
C GLU A 135 11.69 -10.56 29.55
N ASN A 136 11.85 -11.49 30.51
CA ASN A 136 12.14 -12.90 30.17
C ASN A 136 10.88 -13.60 29.60
N LYS A 137 10.55 -13.26 28.35
CA LYS A 137 9.38 -13.75 27.61
C LYS A 137 9.76 -14.07 26.17
N PRO A 138 9.12 -15.09 25.54
CA PRO A 138 9.40 -15.40 24.14
C PRO A 138 8.99 -14.26 23.21
N ILE A 139 9.69 -14.11 22.09
CA ILE A 139 9.29 -13.19 21.02
C ILE A 139 8.39 -13.94 20.04
N VAL A 140 7.22 -13.37 19.77
CA VAL A 140 6.30 -13.85 18.71
C VAL A 140 6.43 -12.93 17.50
N VAL A 141 7.02 -13.45 16.43
CA VAL A 141 7.26 -12.68 15.21
C VAL A 141 6.02 -12.71 14.32
N ALA A 142 5.53 -11.53 13.93
CA ALA A 142 4.50 -11.37 12.91
C ALA A 142 5.11 -10.79 11.63
N THR A 143 4.72 -11.34 10.48
CA THR A 143 5.17 -10.93 9.15
C THR A 143 4.00 -10.86 8.19
N ARG A 144 4.26 -10.41 6.97
CA ARG A 144 3.30 -10.33 5.88
C ARG A 144 3.46 -11.52 4.92
N ASP A 145 2.47 -11.74 4.09
CA ASP A 145 2.54 -12.69 2.98
C ASP A 145 3.58 -12.29 1.91
N THR A 146 3.84 -13.17 0.96
CA THR A 146 4.87 -12.95 -0.09
C THR A 146 4.45 -11.96 -1.18
N ALA A 147 3.16 -11.63 -1.29
CA ALA A 147 2.66 -10.61 -2.22
C ALA A 147 2.86 -9.18 -1.67
N SER A 148 3.10 -9.05 -0.36
CA SER A 148 3.26 -7.79 0.33
C SER A 148 4.51 -7.02 -0.12
N GLY A 149 4.31 -5.79 -0.61
CA GLY A 149 5.39 -4.85 -0.86
C GLY A 149 6.08 -4.39 0.42
N THR A 150 5.31 -4.23 1.53
CA THR A 150 5.86 -3.89 2.85
C THR A 150 6.85 -4.94 3.32
N ARG A 151 6.52 -6.23 3.18
CA ARG A 151 7.47 -7.31 3.47
C ARG A 151 8.70 -7.22 2.57
N GLY A 152 8.51 -7.04 1.27
CA GLY A 152 9.63 -6.96 0.34
C GLY A 152 10.59 -5.82 0.67
N ALA A 153 10.08 -4.62 0.96
CA ALA A 153 10.88 -3.47 1.37
C ALA A 153 11.57 -3.70 2.74
N PHE A 154 10.84 -4.25 3.72
CA PHE A 154 11.37 -4.57 5.03
C PHE A 154 12.51 -5.60 4.96
N GLU A 155 12.34 -6.67 4.17
CA GLU A 155 13.39 -7.67 3.93
C GLU A 155 14.64 -7.07 3.30
N ASP A 156 14.51 -6.11 2.38
CA ASP A 156 15.65 -5.44 1.75
C ASP A 156 16.37 -4.52 2.76
N ILE A 157 15.62 -3.70 3.49
CA ILE A 157 16.18 -2.73 4.46
C ILE A 157 16.86 -3.44 5.64
N MET A 158 16.23 -4.51 6.16
CA MET A 158 16.75 -5.28 7.31
C MET A 158 17.68 -6.42 6.92
N SER A 159 18.09 -6.51 5.65
CA SER A 159 18.97 -7.59 5.17
C SER A 159 18.46 -9.01 5.49
N LEU A 160 17.14 -9.20 5.31
CA LEU A 160 16.42 -10.45 5.58
C LEU A 160 16.30 -11.35 4.35
N LYS A 161 17.27 -11.29 3.43
CA LYS A 161 17.35 -12.17 2.27
C LYS A 161 18.63 -12.97 2.30
N LYS A 162 18.54 -14.27 1.97
CA LYS A 162 19.69 -15.17 1.80
C LYS A 162 19.68 -15.80 0.40
N LYS A 163 20.84 -16.24 -0.07
CA LYS A 163 20.94 -16.96 -1.34
C LYS A 163 20.91 -18.46 -1.06
N ILE A 164 20.04 -19.19 -1.76
CA ILE A 164 20.01 -20.65 -1.82
C ILE A 164 20.06 -21.02 -3.30
N ASN A 165 21.07 -21.78 -3.71
CA ASN A 165 21.27 -22.19 -5.10
C ASN A 165 21.18 -21.01 -6.10
N GLY A 166 21.80 -19.88 -5.75
CA GLY A 166 21.81 -18.67 -6.57
C GLY A 166 20.55 -17.80 -6.46
N THR A 167 19.46 -18.32 -5.91
CA THR A 167 18.18 -17.60 -5.76
C THR A 167 18.09 -16.88 -4.43
N LYS A 168 17.68 -15.59 -4.46
CA LYS A 168 17.38 -14.83 -3.24
C LYS A 168 16.06 -15.27 -2.64
N VAL A 169 16.08 -15.74 -1.41
CA VAL A 169 14.90 -16.15 -0.64
C VAL A 169 14.83 -15.39 0.68
N SER A 170 13.65 -15.34 1.28
CA SER A 170 13.45 -14.75 2.61
C SER A 170 14.24 -15.51 3.68
N ALA A 171 14.86 -14.77 4.58
CA ALA A 171 15.50 -15.29 5.78
C ALA A 171 14.59 -15.20 7.02
N ILE A 172 13.35 -14.68 6.86
CA ILE A 172 12.37 -14.63 7.96
C ILE A 172 12.05 -16.05 8.42
N SER A 173 12.01 -16.25 9.73
CA SER A 173 11.70 -17.53 10.37
C SER A 173 10.37 -18.10 9.88
N GLN A 174 10.33 -19.39 9.57
CA GLN A 174 9.10 -20.10 9.19
C GLN A 174 8.08 -20.20 10.35
N ARG A 175 8.48 -19.85 11.58
CA ARG A 175 7.58 -19.78 12.75
C ARG A 175 6.82 -18.46 12.83
N ALA A 176 7.15 -17.48 11.98
CA ALA A 176 6.49 -16.18 11.99
C ALA A 176 5.01 -16.31 11.58
N GLN A 177 4.13 -15.64 12.33
CA GLN A 177 2.70 -15.54 11.98
C GLN A 177 2.54 -14.66 10.76
N VAL A 178 1.79 -15.12 9.77
CA VAL A 178 1.62 -14.41 8.49
C VAL A 178 0.30 -13.66 8.47
N ALA A 179 0.36 -12.37 8.16
CA ALA A 179 -0.80 -11.49 8.00
C ALA A 179 -0.96 -11.06 6.53
N SER A 180 -2.20 -10.95 6.05
CA SER A 180 -2.52 -10.52 4.68
C SER A 180 -2.45 -9.00 4.49
N GLY A 181 -2.59 -8.19 5.57
CA GLY A 181 -2.60 -6.72 5.50
C GLY A 181 -2.00 -6.06 6.75
N ASN A 182 -1.81 -4.72 6.68
CA ASN A 182 -1.36 -3.95 7.84
C ASN A 182 -2.35 -4.06 9.02
N GLY A 183 -3.65 -4.05 8.74
CA GLY A 183 -4.70 -4.17 9.76
C GLY A 183 -4.62 -5.49 10.52
N GLN A 184 -4.52 -6.63 9.82
CA GLN A 184 -4.39 -7.94 10.46
C GLN A 184 -3.08 -8.05 11.26
N LEU A 185 -1.96 -7.56 10.72
CA LEU A 185 -0.68 -7.57 11.45
C LEU A 185 -0.76 -6.71 12.71
N LYS A 186 -1.36 -5.53 12.63
CA LYS A 186 -1.61 -4.67 13.79
C LYS A 186 -2.47 -5.36 14.84
N THR A 187 -3.53 -6.07 14.43
CA THR A 187 -4.38 -6.86 15.34
C THR A 187 -3.59 -7.97 16.04
N ILE A 188 -2.71 -8.68 15.34
CA ILE A 188 -1.83 -9.71 15.96
C ILE A 188 -0.97 -9.06 17.05
N VAL A 189 -0.34 -7.92 16.78
CA VAL A 189 0.53 -7.24 17.74
C VAL A 189 -0.25 -6.64 18.89
N ALA A 190 -1.40 -6.02 18.64
CA ALA A 190 -2.25 -5.41 19.66
C ALA A 190 -2.83 -6.42 20.67
N ASN A 191 -3.03 -7.68 20.24
CA ASN A 191 -3.61 -8.72 21.09
C ASN A 191 -2.57 -9.70 21.68
N ASN A 192 -1.27 -9.49 21.44
CA ASN A 192 -0.21 -10.34 21.96
C ASN A 192 0.93 -9.51 22.57
N PRO A 193 1.08 -9.49 23.93
CA PRO A 193 2.12 -8.72 24.61
C PRO A 193 3.56 -9.06 24.19
N PHE A 194 3.76 -10.22 23.57
CA PHE A 194 5.08 -10.72 23.18
C PHE A 194 5.36 -10.55 21.68
N ALA A 195 4.39 -10.03 20.92
CA ALA A 195 4.52 -9.90 19.49
C ALA A 195 5.36 -8.69 19.07
N ILE A 196 6.07 -8.90 17.95
CA ILE A 196 6.71 -7.86 17.16
C ILE A 196 6.22 -7.97 15.72
N GLY A 197 5.97 -6.84 15.08
CA GLY A 197 5.53 -6.75 13.70
C GLY A 197 6.06 -5.51 13.00
N TYR A 198 5.68 -5.32 11.74
CA TYR A 198 5.99 -4.12 10.98
C TYR A 198 4.81 -3.74 10.08
N ILE A 199 4.50 -2.45 10.05
CA ILE A 199 3.38 -1.91 9.27
C ILE A 199 3.80 -0.59 8.60
N SER A 200 3.02 -0.14 7.62
CA SER A 200 3.12 1.23 7.10
C SER A 200 2.95 2.24 8.23
N LEU A 201 3.78 3.30 8.27
CA LEU A 201 3.69 4.36 9.27
C LEU A 201 2.30 5.00 9.26
N GLY A 202 1.70 5.24 8.08
CA GLY A 202 0.34 5.73 7.96
C GLY A 202 -0.75 4.80 8.50
N SER A 203 -0.42 3.57 8.91
CA SER A 203 -1.32 2.61 9.56
C SER A 203 -1.14 2.53 11.07
N VAL A 204 -0.17 3.26 11.63
CA VAL A 204 0.09 3.29 13.09
C VAL A 204 -1.00 4.11 13.77
N ASP A 205 -1.55 3.57 14.85
CA ASP A 205 -2.48 4.25 15.75
C ASP A 205 -2.18 3.86 17.20
N GLY A 206 -2.99 4.33 18.15
CA GLY A 206 -2.82 4.04 19.57
C GLY A 206 -2.96 2.57 20.00
N SER A 207 -3.29 1.64 19.11
CA SER A 207 -3.44 0.22 19.43
C SER A 207 -2.10 -0.53 19.53
N VAL A 208 -1.03 0.02 18.97
CA VAL A 208 0.32 -0.57 19.00
C VAL A 208 1.36 0.50 19.29
N LYS A 209 2.51 0.09 19.85
CA LYS A 209 3.66 0.97 20.14
C LYS A 209 4.70 0.85 19.03
N PRO A 210 4.98 1.92 18.27
CA PRO A 210 6.11 1.96 17.35
C PRO A 210 7.42 2.05 18.12
N LEU A 211 8.41 1.27 17.73
CA LEU A 211 9.77 1.30 18.25
C LEU A 211 10.62 2.36 17.54
N ALA A 212 11.54 2.95 18.26
CA ALA A 212 12.67 3.61 17.64
C ALA A 212 13.58 2.54 16.99
N ILE A 213 14.25 2.91 15.90
CA ILE A 213 15.28 2.10 15.28
C ILE A 213 16.57 2.93 15.29
N GLU A 214 17.60 2.40 15.93
CA GLU A 214 18.90 3.10 16.10
C GLU A 214 18.75 4.50 16.76
N GLY A 215 17.85 4.61 17.74
CA GLY A 215 17.54 5.84 18.47
C GLY A 215 16.53 6.76 17.79
N HIS A 216 16.11 6.50 16.57
CA HIS A 216 15.21 7.35 15.80
C HIS A 216 13.79 6.81 15.79
N LYS A 217 12.82 7.59 16.26
CA LYS A 217 11.39 7.23 16.21
C LYS A 217 10.85 7.38 14.79
N PRO A 218 9.95 6.47 14.35
CA PRO A 218 9.28 6.62 13.06
C PRO A 218 8.33 7.81 13.08
N SER A 219 8.69 8.87 12.37
CA SER A 219 7.85 10.05 12.13
C SER A 219 8.06 10.58 10.72
N VAL A 220 7.10 11.39 10.24
CA VAL A 220 7.22 12.05 8.93
C VAL A 220 8.48 12.91 8.88
N GLU A 221 8.79 13.63 9.94
CA GLU A 221 9.95 14.51 10.07
C GLU A 221 11.26 13.71 10.02
N ALA A 222 11.37 12.63 10.79
CA ALA A 222 12.56 11.78 10.83
C ALA A 222 12.80 11.03 9.48
N ILE A 223 11.74 10.76 8.74
CA ILE A 223 11.86 10.18 7.39
C ILE A 223 12.33 11.24 6.39
N LYS A 224 11.78 12.46 6.46
CA LYS A 224 12.18 13.57 5.58
C LYS A 224 13.64 13.99 5.81
N SER A 225 14.09 14.02 7.06
CA SER A 225 15.49 14.33 7.42
C SER A 225 16.46 13.18 7.06
N GLY A 226 15.95 11.96 6.84
CA GLY A 226 16.75 10.77 6.60
C GLY A 226 17.26 10.09 7.89
N GLU A 227 16.91 10.60 9.07
CA GLU A 227 17.25 10.01 10.38
C GLU A 227 16.61 8.62 10.55
N TYR A 228 15.31 8.50 10.21
CA TYR A 228 14.64 7.20 10.20
C TYR A 228 14.81 6.50 8.85
N GLY A 229 15.79 5.60 8.77
CA GLY A 229 16.18 4.95 7.51
C GLY A 229 15.27 3.81 7.04
N VAL A 230 14.19 3.46 7.77
CA VAL A 230 13.27 2.39 7.39
C VAL A 230 12.12 2.97 6.56
N GLN A 231 12.41 3.34 5.32
CA GLN A 231 11.49 4.02 4.42
C GLN A 231 11.48 3.40 3.02
N ARG A 232 10.42 3.71 2.26
CA ARG A 232 10.20 3.16 0.92
C ARG A 232 9.39 4.11 0.04
N PRO A 233 9.46 3.98 -1.30
CA PRO A 233 8.52 4.68 -2.18
C PRO A 233 7.16 4.00 -2.18
N PHE A 234 6.13 4.81 -2.42
CA PHE A 234 4.85 4.38 -2.96
C PHE A 234 4.85 4.65 -4.45
N LEU A 235 4.65 3.62 -5.25
CA LEU A 235 4.71 3.67 -6.69
C LEU A 235 3.35 3.36 -7.30
N VAL A 236 3.03 4.06 -8.35
CA VAL A 236 2.11 3.61 -9.38
C VAL A 236 2.94 3.08 -10.55
N VAL A 237 2.54 1.95 -11.08
CA VAL A 237 3.19 1.32 -12.24
C VAL A 237 2.13 1.03 -13.30
N TYR A 238 2.51 1.18 -14.56
CA TYR A 238 1.65 0.83 -15.68
C TYR A 238 2.46 0.42 -16.90
N LYS A 239 1.82 -0.33 -17.78
CA LYS A 239 2.40 -0.67 -19.08
C LYS A 239 2.05 0.41 -20.10
N ASP A 240 3.04 0.93 -20.82
CA ASP A 240 2.86 2.01 -21.78
C ASP A 240 1.80 1.65 -22.84
N GLY A 241 0.93 2.61 -23.12
CA GLY A 241 -0.17 2.46 -24.06
C GLY A 241 -1.35 1.58 -23.58
N ARG A 242 -1.34 1.14 -22.31
CA ARG A 242 -2.45 0.33 -21.74
C ARG A 242 -3.46 1.12 -20.91
N PRO A 243 -3.04 2.06 -20.04
CA PRO A 243 -4.01 2.81 -19.24
C PRO A 243 -4.96 3.61 -20.11
N SER A 244 -6.19 3.77 -19.66
CA SER A 244 -7.15 4.71 -20.25
C SER A 244 -6.63 6.14 -20.15
N LYS A 245 -7.16 7.04 -20.98
CA LYS A 245 -6.83 8.47 -20.91
C LYS A 245 -7.19 9.03 -19.53
N ALA A 246 -8.36 8.66 -18.99
CA ALA A 246 -8.78 9.07 -17.67
C ALA A 246 -7.83 8.59 -16.56
N ALA A 247 -7.29 7.37 -16.66
CA ALA A 247 -6.31 6.85 -15.70
C ALA A 247 -5.00 7.67 -15.72
N LEU A 248 -4.52 8.08 -16.90
CA LEU A 248 -3.33 8.92 -17.02
C LEU A 248 -3.59 10.36 -16.53
N GLU A 249 -4.76 10.91 -16.79
CA GLU A 249 -5.18 12.22 -16.27
C GLU A 249 -5.29 12.19 -14.74
N PHE A 250 -5.89 11.15 -14.17
CA PHE A 250 -5.93 10.93 -12.73
C PHE A 250 -4.50 10.83 -12.15
N LEU A 251 -3.62 10.04 -12.74
CA LEU A 251 -2.24 9.91 -12.26
C LEU A 251 -1.47 11.23 -12.36
N SER A 252 -1.70 12.04 -13.40
CA SER A 252 -1.14 13.38 -13.51
C SER A 252 -1.64 14.30 -12.40
N TRP A 253 -2.96 14.25 -12.09
CA TRP A 253 -3.53 15.00 -10.98
C TRP A 253 -2.95 14.59 -9.63
N VAL A 254 -2.73 13.29 -9.40
CA VAL A 254 -2.10 12.77 -8.16
C VAL A 254 -0.75 13.44 -7.88
N GLN A 255 -0.02 13.87 -8.91
CA GLN A 255 1.28 14.54 -8.77
C GLN A 255 1.17 16.05 -8.55
N THR A 256 -0.03 16.64 -8.63
CA THR A 256 -0.23 18.08 -8.38
C THR A 256 -0.04 18.44 -6.93
N GLU A 257 0.24 19.73 -6.67
CA GLU A 257 0.41 20.26 -5.31
C GLU A 257 -0.83 20.00 -4.42
N ASP A 258 -2.05 20.13 -4.97
CA ASP A 258 -3.28 19.94 -4.22
C ASP A 258 -3.49 18.48 -3.82
N ALA A 259 -3.23 17.52 -4.71
CA ALA A 259 -3.25 16.10 -4.38
C ALA A 259 -2.14 15.75 -3.37
N GLN A 260 -0.96 16.35 -3.49
CA GLN A 260 0.15 16.11 -2.58
C GLN A 260 -0.06 16.71 -1.18
N LYS A 261 -0.86 17.78 -1.04
CA LYS A 261 -1.36 18.23 0.27
C LYS A 261 -2.24 17.17 0.94
N ILE A 262 -3.07 16.45 0.16
CA ILE A 262 -3.89 15.34 0.69
C ILE A 262 -2.96 14.21 1.17
N VAL A 263 -1.94 13.86 0.40
CA VAL A 263 -0.92 12.86 0.77
C VAL A 263 -0.27 13.22 2.11
N ALA A 264 0.19 14.47 2.26
CA ALA A 264 0.81 14.96 3.49
C ALA A 264 -0.14 14.94 4.69
N ASN A 265 -1.41 15.38 4.50
CA ASN A 265 -2.43 15.39 5.54
C ASN A 265 -2.82 13.98 6.03
N LYS A 266 -2.56 12.94 5.23
CA LYS A 266 -2.76 11.55 5.60
C LYS A 266 -1.53 10.90 6.26
N GLY A 267 -0.50 11.69 6.58
CA GLY A 267 0.70 11.23 7.30
C GLY A 267 1.74 10.53 6.42
N PHE A 268 1.64 10.68 5.10
CA PHE A 268 2.66 10.24 4.15
C PHE A 268 3.58 11.40 3.74
N ILE A 269 4.70 11.08 3.14
CA ILE A 269 5.66 12.08 2.66
C ILE A 269 5.34 12.41 1.21
N ALA A 270 4.94 13.66 0.96
CA ALA A 270 4.72 14.18 -0.38
C ALA A 270 6.02 14.15 -1.22
N ILE A 271 5.85 14.12 -2.53
CA ILE A 271 6.98 14.10 -3.50
C ILE A 271 7.45 15.49 -3.90
N ASN A 272 6.68 16.54 -3.57
CA ASN A 272 6.97 17.94 -3.88
C ASN A 272 7.51 18.66 -2.65
#